data_7ca4550012c51e6c753e37f703505385
#
_entry.id   7ca4550012c51e6c753e37f703505385
#
_cell.length_a   1.000
_cell.length_b   1.000
_cell.length_c   1.000
_cell.angle_alpha   90.00
_cell.angle_beta   90.00
_cell.angle_gamma   90.00
#
_symmetry.space_group_name_H-M   'P 1'
#
loop_
_entity.id
_entity.type
_entity.pdbx_description
1 polymer ?
#
loop_
_entity_poly.entity_id
_entity_poly.type
_entity_poly.pdbx_seq_one_letter_code
_entity_poly.pdbx_strand_id
1 'polypeptide(L)'
;MPAVLNINARSPFIVEINEALQTSSKVELFIWNGTGSAPATPTYTLSKNVPSATNLKTIYDVSPFVREFINFDTPLVLSNTVELTNINQWCNVRIKRYKNTSTLLNTTDYVAYDGYGYFEQGYNPYNGNFSLPDNSTQYFYNDNLTIPIASFRAYITAPSTVVWTNADGSTNNQLITTTGVYNIPIVSEISDAGNGVTVSIINATTLNGIKFVPIEECKYDVITIDFVNKYGAWQKAWFYKASTNTIETTGTEYNLLSANTAYNVNVGSRKVFNVNGTETIKVNSGWVNDDYAETIQQILLSERILVDGKPANMKTKSLDKQKQINTKMINYQLEFQFAFDMINTTK
;
A
#
# COMPACT_ATOMS: atom_id res chain seq x y z
N MET A 1 24.04 15.02 -3.54
CA MET A 1 22.96 15.43 -2.61
C MET A 1 22.87 14.39 -1.53
N PRO A 2 22.59 14.74 -0.25
CA PRO A 2 22.31 13.73 0.74
C PRO A 2 21.06 12.96 0.27
N ALA A 3 21.14 11.63 0.31
CA ALA A 3 19.98 10.78 0.02
C ALA A 3 18.87 11.14 1.02
N VAL A 4 17.67 11.39 0.52
CA VAL A 4 16.50 11.56 1.38
C VAL A 4 16.23 10.21 2.05
N LEU A 5 16.22 10.20 3.36
CA LEU A 5 15.96 8.98 4.13
C LEU A 5 14.45 8.73 4.20
N ASN A 6 14.04 7.48 4.10
CA ASN A 6 12.63 7.10 4.16
C ASN A 6 12.25 6.50 5.52
N ILE A 7 11.00 6.72 5.91
CA ILE A 7 10.35 6.05 7.03
C ILE A 7 9.22 5.17 6.48
N ASN A 8 9.26 3.89 6.79
CA ASN A 8 8.14 2.97 6.57
C ASN A 8 7.23 3.01 7.80
N ALA A 9 6.10 3.71 7.70
CA ALA A 9 5.26 4.03 8.86
C ALA A 9 4.54 2.81 9.48
N ARG A 10 4.47 1.67 8.78
CA ARG A 10 3.93 0.40 9.31
C ARG A 10 5.00 -0.51 9.92
N SER A 11 6.26 -0.08 9.94
CA SER A 11 7.35 -0.76 10.62
C SER A 11 7.95 0.14 11.70
N PRO A 12 8.49 -0.41 12.79
CA PRO A 12 9.12 0.40 13.82
C PRO A 12 10.24 1.26 13.25
N PHE A 13 10.22 2.55 13.50
CA PHE A 13 11.29 3.46 13.19
C PHE A 13 11.91 3.97 14.49
N ILE A 14 13.03 3.39 14.83
CA ILE A 14 13.67 3.57 16.13
C ILE A 14 14.65 4.74 16.09
N VAL A 15 14.39 5.73 16.94
CA VAL A 15 15.32 6.83 17.24
C VAL A 15 16.00 6.52 18.56
N GLU A 16 17.30 6.32 18.49
CA GLU A 16 18.13 6.05 19.68
C GLU A 16 18.93 7.29 20.07
N ILE A 17 19.01 7.56 21.37
CA ILE A 17 19.87 8.59 21.96
C ILE A 17 20.66 7.95 23.08
N ASN A 18 21.99 7.97 22.96
CA ASN A 18 22.91 7.37 23.93
C ASN A 18 24.18 8.23 24.02
N GLU A 19 24.12 9.26 24.86
CA GLU A 19 25.18 10.26 25.00
C GLU A 19 25.81 10.21 26.38
N ALA A 20 27.13 10.48 26.46
CA ALA A 20 27.82 10.54 27.73
C ALA A 20 27.21 11.61 28.64
N LEU A 21 27.08 11.31 29.95
CA LEU A 21 26.48 12.20 30.96
C LEU A 21 25.01 12.59 30.67
N GLN A 22 24.29 11.74 29.96
CA GLN A 22 22.88 11.92 29.71
C GLN A 22 22.07 11.50 30.95
N THR A 23 21.15 12.34 31.39
CA THR A 23 20.17 12.03 32.45
C THR A 23 18.77 11.87 31.89
N SER A 24 18.51 12.53 30.76
CA SER A 24 17.25 12.45 30.03
C SER A 24 17.51 12.69 28.54
N SER A 25 16.50 12.47 27.74
CA SER A 25 16.51 12.80 26.31
C SER A 25 15.16 13.30 25.85
N LYS A 26 15.17 13.98 24.72
CA LYS A 26 13.97 14.49 24.07
C LYS A 26 14.06 14.30 22.56
N VAL A 27 12.95 13.93 21.94
CA VAL A 27 12.76 13.92 20.49
C VAL A 27 11.61 14.85 20.16
N GLU A 28 11.83 15.78 19.25
CA GLU A 28 10.80 16.62 18.67
C GLU A 28 10.53 16.17 17.23
N LEU A 29 9.27 15.89 16.93
CA LEU A 29 8.78 15.49 15.62
C LEU A 29 8.02 16.67 15.00
N PHE A 30 8.43 17.06 13.81
CA PHE A 30 7.72 18.02 12.97
C PHE A 30 7.22 17.24 11.75
N ILE A 31 5.91 17.10 11.63
CA ILE A 31 5.28 16.29 10.59
C ILE A 31 4.35 17.17 9.76
N TRP A 32 4.46 17.10 8.42
CA TRP A 32 3.62 17.88 7.52
C TRP A 32 3.43 17.17 6.17
N ASN A 33 2.29 17.39 5.55
CA ASN A 33 1.96 16.86 4.24
C ASN A 33 2.36 17.86 3.13
N GLY A 34 2.66 17.32 1.94
CA GLY A 34 2.96 18.13 0.77
C GLY A 34 4.35 18.75 0.77
N THR A 35 4.57 19.71 -0.13
CA THR A 35 5.88 20.33 -0.42
C THR A 35 6.17 21.59 0.37
N GLY A 36 5.33 21.93 1.35
CA GLY A 36 5.52 23.11 2.22
C GLY A 36 6.73 23.00 3.14
N SER A 37 7.01 24.08 3.87
CA SER A 37 8.05 24.11 4.91
C SER A 37 7.59 23.42 6.19
N ALA A 38 8.56 22.93 6.98
CA ALA A 38 8.28 22.37 8.30
C ALA A 38 7.52 23.36 9.20
N PRO A 39 6.55 22.90 10.02
CA PRO A 39 5.87 23.74 10.99
C PRO A 39 6.86 24.40 11.96
N ALA A 40 6.52 25.59 12.46
CA ALA A 40 7.38 26.32 13.39
C ALA A 40 7.49 25.66 14.76
N THR A 41 6.44 24.95 15.18
CA THR A 41 6.37 24.21 16.44
C THR A 41 6.35 22.70 16.17
N PRO A 42 6.94 21.88 17.08
CA PRO A 42 6.89 20.44 16.93
C PRO A 42 5.45 19.93 16.99
N THR A 43 5.12 18.97 16.15
CA THR A 43 3.84 18.26 16.17
C THR A 43 3.73 17.38 17.41
N TYR A 44 4.84 16.69 17.74
CA TYR A 44 4.97 15.88 18.94
C TYR A 44 6.30 16.14 19.64
N THR A 45 6.27 16.07 20.96
CA THR A 45 7.47 16.11 21.80
C THR A 45 7.47 14.91 22.72
N LEU A 46 8.47 14.05 22.59
CA LEU A 46 8.64 12.83 23.36
C LEU A 46 9.85 12.99 24.28
N SER A 47 9.71 12.69 25.56
CA SER A 47 10.81 12.79 26.53
C SER A 47 10.89 11.52 27.36
N LYS A 48 12.13 11.10 27.67
CA LYS A 48 12.42 9.94 28.55
C LYS A 48 13.61 10.26 29.45
N ASN A 49 13.54 9.78 30.68
CA ASN A 49 14.72 9.68 31.54
C ASN A 49 15.54 8.45 31.15
N VAL A 50 16.84 8.49 31.42
CA VAL A 50 17.68 7.31 31.23
C VAL A 50 17.29 6.19 32.20
N PRO A 51 17.39 4.91 31.81
CA PRO A 51 17.03 3.79 32.67
C PRO A 51 17.86 3.68 33.96
N SER A 52 19.17 4.00 33.88
CA SER A 52 20.07 3.98 35.03
C SER A 52 21.36 4.76 34.75
N ALA A 53 22.19 5.00 35.76
CA ALA A 53 23.50 5.64 35.61
C ALA A 53 24.47 4.85 34.71
N THR A 54 24.27 3.55 34.58
CA THR A 54 25.09 2.66 33.74
C THR A 54 24.48 2.37 32.39
N ASN A 55 23.17 2.61 32.23
CA ASN A 55 22.46 2.48 30.95
C ASN A 55 21.86 3.83 30.58
N LEU A 56 22.54 4.56 29.73
CA LEU A 56 22.14 5.90 29.28
C LEU A 56 21.23 5.88 28.05
N LYS A 57 21.06 4.71 27.44
CA LYS A 57 20.33 4.56 26.19
C LYS A 57 18.82 4.80 26.35
N THR A 58 18.28 5.68 25.55
CA THR A 58 16.83 5.93 25.41
C THR A 58 16.40 5.63 23.99
N ILE A 59 15.22 5.02 23.84
CA ILE A 59 14.69 4.55 22.57
C ILE A 59 13.29 5.10 22.37
N TYR A 60 13.01 5.61 21.16
CA TYR A 60 11.72 6.12 20.73
C TYR A 60 11.31 5.45 19.42
N ASP A 61 10.15 4.83 19.39
CA ASP A 61 9.51 4.45 18.13
C ASP A 61 8.64 5.62 17.67
N VAL A 62 8.95 6.19 16.51
CA VAL A 62 8.25 7.35 15.99
C VAL A 62 7.23 6.98 14.90
N SER A 63 7.25 5.74 14.43
CA SER A 63 6.38 5.28 13.33
C SER A 63 4.87 5.46 13.60
N PRO A 64 4.32 5.21 14.82
CA PRO A 64 2.90 5.39 15.08
C PRO A 64 2.45 6.85 14.89
N PHE A 65 3.26 7.81 15.32
CA PHE A 65 2.96 9.25 15.21
C PHE A 65 3.01 9.73 13.75
N VAL A 66 3.93 9.17 12.96
CA VAL A 66 4.06 9.49 11.54
C VAL A 66 2.89 8.94 10.75
N ARG A 67 2.43 7.73 11.08
CA ARG A 67 1.35 7.05 10.40
C ARG A 67 0.01 7.79 10.47
N GLU A 68 -0.24 8.56 11.53
CA GLU A 68 -1.46 9.37 11.67
C GLU A 68 -1.62 10.43 10.57
N PHE A 69 -0.53 10.82 9.89
CA PHE A 69 -0.52 11.81 8.82
C PHE A 69 -0.67 11.20 7.41
N ILE A 70 -0.79 9.87 7.31
CA ILE A 70 -0.88 9.18 6.02
C ILE A 70 -2.26 8.54 5.87
N ASN A 71 -2.97 8.94 4.81
CA ASN A 71 -4.32 8.47 4.53
C ASN A 71 -4.49 8.08 3.06
N PHE A 72 -5.09 6.91 2.82
CA PHE A 72 -5.38 6.35 1.51
C PHE A 72 -6.88 6.36 1.14
N ASP A 73 -7.68 7.22 1.76
CA ASP A 73 -9.13 7.30 1.46
C ASP A 73 -9.41 7.83 0.04
N THR A 74 -8.40 8.45 -0.60
CA THR A 74 -8.50 8.85 -2.00
C THR A 74 -8.19 7.67 -2.90
N PRO A 75 -9.11 7.29 -3.82
CA PRO A 75 -8.87 6.20 -4.76
C PRO A 75 -7.69 6.51 -5.69
N LEU A 76 -7.11 5.44 -6.24
CA LEU A 76 -6.08 5.55 -7.25
C LEU A 76 -6.64 6.18 -8.53
N VAL A 77 -6.05 7.30 -8.93
CA VAL A 77 -6.23 7.85 -10.27
C VAL A 77 -5.01 7.45 -11.09
N LEU A 78 -5.21 6.62 -12.10
CA LEU A 78 -4.15 6.24 -13.04
C LEU A 78 -4.03 7.32 -14.11
N SER A 79 -2.82 7.85 -14.27
CA SER A 79 -2.47 8.82 -15.31
C SER A 79 -1.35 8.28 -16.18
N ASN A 80 -1.32 8.68 -17.45
CA ASN A 80 -0.25 8.32 -18.39
C ASN A 80 1.00 9.19 -18.22
N THR A 81 0.94 10.22 -17.38
CA THR A 81 2.04 11.14 -17.12
C THR A 81 2.49 11.04 -15.66
N VAL A 82 3.74 11.45 -15.42
CA VAL A 82 4.23 11.59 -14.04
C VAL A 82 3.50 12.73 -13.36
N GLU A 83 2.83 12.45 -12.27
CA GLU A 83 2.02 13.41 -11.52
C GLU A 83 2.41 13.46 -10.05
N LEU A 84 2.24 14.62 -9.43
CA LEU A 84 2.37 14.74 -7.98
C LEU A 84 1.38 13.81 -7.29
N THR A 85 1.91 13.02 -6.36
CA THR A 85 1.09 12.15 -5.52
C THR A 85 0.19 12.98 -4.61
N ASN A 86 -1.01 12.46 -4.32
CA ASN A 86 -1.90 13.07 -3.33
C ASN A 86 -1.13 13.31 -2.01
N ILE A 87 -1.19 14.55 -1.54
CA ILE A 87 -0.44 15.03 -0.37
C ILE A 87 -0.77 14.27 0.92
N ASN A 88 -1.94 13.65 1.01
CA ASN A 88 -2.36 12.89 2.19
C ASN A 88 -1.78 11.47 2.23
N GLN A 89 -1.18 10.99 1.15
CA GLN A 89 -0.66 9.61 1.05
C GLN A 89 0.83 9.49 1.41
N TRP A 90 1.44 10.58 1.86
CA TRP A 90 2.83 10.65 2.32
C TRP A 90 3.01 11.88 3.20
N CYS A 91 4.07 11.93 4.00
CA CYS A 91 4.40 13.12 4.77
C CYS A 91 5.90 13.32 4.87
N ASN A 92 6.29 14.57 5.17
CA ASN A 92 7.64 14.90 5.57
C ASN A 92 7.75 14.79 7.09
N VAL A 93 8.90 14.35 7.57
CA VAL A 93 9.18 14.21 8.99
C VAL A 93 10.56 14.81 9.28
N ARG A 94 10.59 15.84 10.12
CA ARG A 94 11.83 16.36 10.69
C ARG A 94 11.97 15.88 12.12
N ILE A 95 13.06 15.22 12.43
CA ILE A 95 13.38 14.70 13.76
C ILE A 95 14.53 15.50 14.34
N LYS A 96 14.28 16.16 15.48
CA LYS A 96 15.31 16.79 16.29
C LYS A 96 15.56 15.94 17.53
N ARG A 97 16.82 15.59 17.78
CA ARG A 97 17.25 14.81 18.95
C ARG A 97 17.99 15.69 19.94
N TYR A 98 17.64 15.54 21.20
CA TYR A 98 18.22 16.36 22.28
C TYR A 98 18.71 15.47 23.41
N LYS A 99 19.89 15.82 23.94
CA LYS A 99 20.43 15.37 25.21
C LYS A 99 19.92 16.29 26.33
N ASN A 100 19.55 15.71 27.48
CA ASN A 100 19.09 16.46 28.67
C ASN A 100 18.00 17.49 28.33
N THR A 101 17.09 17.15 27.40
CA THR A 101 15.95 17.95 26.93
C THR A 101 16.27 19.32 26.29
N SER A 102 17.47 19.86 26.43
CA SER A 102 17.84 21.21 25.97
C SER A 102 18.97 21.22 24.94
N THR A 103 19.91 20.27 24.97
CA THR A 103 21.06 20.27 24.06
C THR A 103 20.72 19.55 22.78
N LEU A 104 20.56 20.31 21.69
CA LEU A 104 20.32 19.74 20.36
C LEU A 104 21.55 18.94 19.88
N LEU A 105 21.33 17.68 19.54
CA LEU A 105 22.36 16.80 18.99
C LEU A 105 22.38 16.86 17.47
N ASN A 106 21.21 16.67 16.86
CA ASN A 106 21.08 16.75 15.40
C ASN A 106 19.63 17.02 14.97
N THR A 107 19.51 17.36 13.68
CA THR A 107 18.24 17.48 12.96
C THR A 107 18.36 16.64 11.68
N THR A 108 17.39 15.76 11.44
CA THR A 108 17.37 14.92 10.24
C THR A 108 15.97 14.98 9.62
N ASP A 109 15.93 15.12 8.30
CA ASP A 109 14.71 15.17 7.51
C ASP A 109 14.48 13.82 6.81
N TYR A 110 13.24 13.40 6.76
CA TYR A 110 12.77 12.14 6.19
C TYR A 110 11.53 12.38 5.34
N VAL A 111 11.27 11.44 4.43
CA VAL A 111 9.97 11.28 3.75
C VAL A 111 9.37 9.98 4.23
N ALA A 112 8.11 9.99 4.60
CA ALA A 112 7.42 8.82 5.15
C ALA A 112 6.31 8.33 4.23
N TYR A 113 6.20 7.02 4.14
CA TYR A 113 5.18 6.29 3.39
C TYR A 113 4.52 5.24 4.29
N ASP A 114 3.31 4.79 3.94
CA ASP A 114 2.61 3.69 4.63
C ASP A 114 3.20 2.31 4.26
N GLY A 115 4.52 2.24 4.17
CA GLY A 115 5.26 1.03 3.85
C GLY A 115 5.58 0.19 5.09
N TYR A 116 6.00 -1.06 4.84
CA TYR A 116 6.48 -1.97 5.88
C TYR A 116 7.63 -2.84 5.37
N GLY A 117 8.46 -3.31 6.30
CA GLY A 117 9.44 -4.37 6.07
C GLY A 117 9.00 -5.67 6.72
N TYR A 118 9.51 -6.79 6.22
CA TYR A 118 9.35 -8.07 6.92
C TYR A 118 10.31 -8.14 8.10
N PHE A 119 9.96 -8.94 9.11
CA PHE A 119 10.73 -9.06 10.36
C PHE A 119 12.21 -9.40 10.11
N GLU A 120 12.49 -10.26 9.14
CA GLU A 120 13.86 -10.68 8.78
C GLU A 120 14.69 -9.56 8.16
N GLN A 121 14.06 -8.50 7.67
CA GLN A 121 14.73 -7.35 7.05
C GLN A 121 15.14 -6.28 8.08
N GLY A 122 14.75 -6.46 9.35
CA GLY A 122 14.99 -5.51 10.42
C GLY A 122 14.10 -4.27 10.37
N TYR A 123 14.47 -3.25 11.14
CA TYR A 123 13.73 -1.99 11.17
C TYR A 123 14.07 -1.15 9.93
N ASN A 124 13.08 -0.61 9.25
CA ASN A 124 13.21 0.29 8.11
C ASN A 124 14.18 -0.21 7.00
N PRO A 125 13.91 -1.36 6.38
CA PRO A 125 14.84 -2.03 5.45
C PRO A 125 15.09 -1.26 4.15
N TYR A 126 14.27 -0.25 3.81
CA TYR A 126 14.32 0.49 2.56
C TYR A 126 14.80 1.92 2.77
N ASN A 127 16.07 2.16 2.54
CA ASN A 127 16.68 3.51 2.61
C ASN A 127 16.63 4.27 1.26
N GLY A 128 15.89 3.77 0.28
CA GLY A 128 15.82 4.35 -1.05
C GLY A 128 14.70 5.39 -1.20
N ASN A 129 14.78 6.19 -2.24
CA ASN A 129 13.79 7.23 -2.57
C ASN A 129 12.51 6.69 -3.22
N PHE A 130 12.34 5.37 -3.35
CA PHE A 130 11.35 4.76 -4.21
C PHE A 130 10.45 3.78 -3.50
N SER A 131 9.17 3.84 -3.85
CA SER A 131 8.15 2.83 -3.53
C SER A 131 7.89 2.01 -4.79
N LEU A 132 8.68 0.97 -5.01
CA LEU A 132 8.60 0.16 -6.21
C LEU A 132 7.50 -0.88 -6.13
N PRO A 133 6.87 -1.24 -7.27
CA PRO A 133 6.31 -2.58 -7.40
C PRO A 133 7.43 -3.60 -7.24
N ASP A 134 7.08 -4.79 -6.83
CA ASP A 134 8.04 -5.86 -6.65
C ASP A 134 8.79 -6.18 -7.96
N ASN A 135 10.04 -6.63 -7.87
CA ASN A 135 10.83 -7.11 -9.02
C ASN A 135 10.32 -8.45 -9.59
N SER A 136 9.23 -8.99 -9.06
CA SER A 136 8.58 -10.17 -9.59
C SER A 136 7.95 -9.90 -10.95
N THR A 137 7.76 -10.94 -11.74
CA THR A 137 6.97 -10.87 -12.97
C THR A 137 5.56 -10.40 -12.64
N GLN A 138 5.12 -9.32 -13.28
CA GLN A 138 3.78 -8.77 -13.14
C GLN A 138 2.93 -9.16 -14.34
N TYR A 139 1.70 -9.58 -14.09
CA TYR A 139 0.73 -9.92 -15.12
C TYR A 139 -0.22 -8.76 -15.31
N PHE A 140 -0.60 -8.45 -16.56
CA PHE A 140 -1.51 -7.35 -16.83
C PHE A 140 -2.51 -7.71 -17.92
N TYR A 141 -3.70 -7.13 -17.80
CA TYR A 141 -4.74 -7.17 -18.81
C TYR A 141 -5.09 -5.73 -19.19
N ASN A 142 -5.04 -5.44 -20.47
CA ASN A 142 -5.34 -4.09 -20.94
C ASN A 142 -5.91 -4.13 -22.36
N ASP A 143 -7.20 -3.88 -22.46
CA ASP A 143 -7.90 -3.72 -23.75
C ASP A 143 -7.61 -2.35 -24.36
N ASN A 144 -7.12 -1.40 -23.57
CA ASN A 144 -6.81 -0.04 -24.01
C ASN A 144 -5.34 0.28 -23.69
N LEU A 145 -4.51 0.28 -24.71
CA LEU A 145 -3.06 0.52 -24.64
C LEU A 145 -2.65 1.86 -24.02
N THR A 146 -3.59 2.78 -23.81
CA THR A 146 -3.32 4.10 -23.22
C THR A 146 -3.45 4.12 -21.69
N ILE A 147 -3.95 3.06 -21.05
CA ILE A 147 -4.13 3.01 -19.59
C ILE A 147 -2.85 2.52 -18.91
N PRO A 148 -2.35 3.20 -17.86
CA PRO A 148 -1.19 2.72 -17.12
C PRO A 148 -1.43 1.32 -16.52
N ILE A 149 -0.46 0.44 -16.67
CA ILE A 149 -0.48 -0.92 -16.13
C ILE A 149 -0.22 -0.90 -14.63
N ALA A 150 0.74 -0.10 -14.21
CA ALA A 150 1.15 0.05 -12.82
C ALA A 150 1.65 1.47 -12.57
N SER A 151 1.75 1.85 -11.31
CA SER A 151 2.46 3.06 -10.91
C SER A 151 3.29 2.79 -9.67
N PHE A 152 4.33 3.56 -9.48
CA PHE A 152 5.13 3.54 -8.27
C PHE A 152 5.44 4.98 -7.83
N ARG A 153 5.91 5.14 -6.62
CA ARG A 153 6.23 6.44 -6.05
C ARG A 153 7.70 6.69 -5.97
N ALA A 154 8.08 7.93 -6.25
CA ALA A 154 9.43 8.41 -6.04
C ALA A 154 9.42 9.82 -5.47
N TYR A 155 10.31 10.09 -4.50
CA TYR A 155 10.65 11.47 -4.14
C TYR A 155 11.67 11.97 -5.15
N ILE A 156 11.29 12.99 -5.91
CA ILE A 156 12.13 13.56 -6.97
C ILE A 156 12.55 14.97 -6.56
N THR A 157 13.86 15.21 -6.57
CA THR A 157 14.43 16.55 -6.40
C THR A 157 14.57 17.21 -7.75
N ALA A 158 13.90 18.33 -7.98
CA ALA A 158 13.97 19.06 -9.25
C ALA A 158 15.28 19.88 -9.39
N PRO A 159 15.75 20.11 -10.63
CA PRO A 159 15.27 19.51 -11.86
C PRO A 159 15.77 18.07 -12.04
N SER A 160 14.90 17.19 -12.51
CA SER A 160 15.23 15.79 -12.80
C SER A 160 14.43 15.31 -14.00
N THR A 161 14.87 14.26 -14.67
CA THR A 161 14.15 13.65 -15.78
C THR A 161 13.86 12.19 -15.47
N VAL A 162 12.59 11.80 -15.57
CA VAL A 162 12.20 10.39 -15.55
C VAL A 162 12.37 9.83 -16.95
N VAL A 163 13.04 8.70 -17.05
CA VAL A 163 13.31 8.03 -18.34
C VAL A 163 12.81 6.59 -18.24
N TRP A 164 11.94 6.22 -19.16
CA TRP A 164 11.54 4.84 -19.39
C TRP A 164 12.35 4.28 -20.54
N THR A 165 12.97 3.15 -20.35
CA THR A 165 13.73 2.44 -21.39
C THR A 165 13.05 1.12 -21.67
N ASN A 166 12.62 0.93 -22.89
CA ASN A 166 12.01 -0.29 -23.38
C ASN A 166 13.05 -1.38 -23.63
N ALA A 167 12.61 -2.62 -23.79
CA ALA A 167 13.48 -3.73 -24.08
C ALA A 167 14.24 -3.59 -25.43
N ASP A 168 13.64 -2.89 -26.40
CA ASP A 168 14.26 -2.57 -27.70
C ASP A 168 15.31 -1.43 -27.62
N GLY A 169 15.47 -0.83 -26.43
CA GLY A 169 16.36 0.31 -26.18
C GLY A 169 15.73 1.67 -26.51
N SER A 170 14.52 1.73 -27.01
CA SER A 170 13.80 3.01 -27.18
C SER A 170 13.51 3.66 -25.83
N THR A 171 13.46 4.99 -25.78
CA THR A 171 13.26 5.72 -24.52
C THR A 171 12.18 6.77 -24.65
N ASN A 172 11.36 6.85 -23.58
CA ASN A 172 10.48 7.98 -23.33
C ASN A 172 10.99 8.78 -22.12
N ASN A 173 10.77 10.09 -22.09
CA ASN A 173 11.24 10.91 -20.98
C ASN A 173 10.25 12.01 -20.62
N GLN A 174 10.27 12.40 -19.32
CA GLN A 174 9.50 13.52 -18.81
C GLN A 174 10.33 14.33 -17.83
N LEU A 175 10.42 15.65 -18.07
CA LEU A 175 11.12 16.58 -17.18
C LEU A 175 10.25 16.92 -15.98
N ILE A 176 10.83 16.82 -14.79
CA ILE A 176 10.23 17.21 -13.50
C ILE A 176 10.86 18.53 -13.04
N THR A 177 10.06 19.54 -12.87
CA THR A 177 10.49 20.92 -12.55
C THR A 177 10.28 21.31 -11.09
N THR A 178 9.52 20.54 -10.32
CA THR A 178 9.26 20.80 -8.89
C THR A 178 9.67 19.61 -8.05
N THR A 179 10.22 19.88 -6.86
CA THR A 179 10.58 18.80 -5.92
C THR A 179 9.32 18.29 -5.21
N GLY A 180 9.19 16.96 -5.09
CA GLY A 180 8.05 16.34 -4.41
C GLY A 180 7.99 14.83 -4.57
N VAL A 181 6.92 14.22 -4.10
CA VAL A 181 6.62 12.80 -4.33
C VAL A 181 5.72 12.68 -5.55
N TYR A 182 6.14 11.86 -6.48
CA TYR A 182 5.47 11.66 -7.76
C TYR A 182 4.99 10.22 -7.93
N ASN A 183 3.84 10.04 -8.56
CA ASN A 183 3.41 8.78 -9.15
C ASN A 183 4.02 8.69 -10.55
N ILE A 184 4.77 7.61 -10.77
CA ILE A 184 5.42 7.34 -12.05
C ILE A 184 4.71 6.17 -12.70
N PRO A 185 3.99 6.40 -13.82
CA PRO A 185 3.22 5.35 -14.47
C PRO A 185 4.12 4.44 -15.30
N ILE A 186 3.68 3.20 -15.45
CA ILE A 186 4.19 2.25 -16.42
C ILE A 186 3.04 1.93 -17.35
N VAL A 187 3.18 2.32 -18.61
CA VAL A 187 2.14 2.14 -19.65
C VAL A 187 2.48 0.99 -20.59
N SER A 188 1.49 0.37 -21.16
CA SER A 188 1.66 -0.82 -22.01
C SER A 188 2.46 -0.57 -23.28
N GLU A 189 2.42 0.64 -23.83
CA GLU A 189 3.25 1.02 -24.99
C GLU A 189 4.76 0.99 -24.69
N ILE A 190 5.10 1.06 -23.41
CA ILE A 190 6.46 1.03 -22.91
C ILE A 190 6.88 -0.42 -22.60
N SER A 191 5.95 -1.33 -22.44
CA SER A 191 6.24 -2.75 -22.21
C SER A 191 6.16 -3.51 -23.52
N ASP A 192 7.28 -3.73 -24.17
CA ASP A 192 7.34 -4.80 -25.17
C ASP A 192 7.08 -6.12 -24.46
N ALA A 193 5.95 -6.75 -24.81
CA ALA A 193 5.37 -7.87 -24.07
C ALA A 193 6.43 -8.94 -23.70
N GLY A 194 6.60 -9.16 -22.41
CA GLY A 194 7.50 -10.17 -21.87
C GLY A 194 8.96 -9.76 -21.69
N ASN A 195 9.40 -8.60 -22.14
CA ASN A 195 10.80 -8.19 -22.08
C ASN A 195 11.13 -7.18 -20.97
N GLY A 196 10.11 -6.53 -20.42
CA GLY A 196 10.25 -5.63 -19.29
C GLY A 196 10.58 -4.19 -19.65
N VAL A 197 10.45 -3.33 -18.68
CA VAL A 197 10.75 -1.90 -18.73
C VAL A 197 11.73 -1.54 -17.64
N THR A 198 12.74 -0.76 -17.98
CA THR A 198 13.62 -0.14 -16.98
C THR A 198 13.22 1.31 -16.80
N VAL A 199 13.01 1.73 -15.58
CA VAL A 199 12.77 3.13 -15.25
C VAL A 199 13.98 3.69 -14.53
N SER A 200 14.46 4.83 -14.98
CA SER A 200 15.53 5.56 -14.32
C SER A 200 15.15 7.02 -14.10
N ILE A 201 15.71 7.61 -13.06
CA ILE A 201 15.56 9.03 -12.80
C ILE A 201 16.96 9.64 -12.89
N ILE A 202 17.17 10.52 -13.82
CA ILE A 202 18.47 11.18 -14.02
C ILE A 202 18.75 12.04 -12.77
N ASN A 203 19.96 11.88 -12.24
CA ASN A 203 20.41 12.42 -10.94
C ASN A 203 19.80 11.73 -9.69
N ALA A 204 19.15 10.58 -9.86
CA ALA A 204 18.66 9.70 -8.80
C ALA A 204 19.05 8.24 -9.09
N THR A 205 18.61 7.33 -8.25
CA THR A 205 18.93 5.90 -8.37
C THR A 205 18.25 5.28 -9.58
N THR A 206 18.95 4.46 -10.34
CA THR A 206 18.37 3.64 -11.42
C THR A 206 17.51 2.53 -10.80
N LEU A 207 16.32 2.32 -11.34
CA LEU A 207 15.40 1.26 -10.94
C LEU A 207 15.68 -0.01 -11.74
N ASN A 208 15.45 -1.16 -11.11
CA ASN A 208 15.54 -2.44 -11.81
C ASN A 208 14.41 -2.57 -12.83
N GLY A 209 14.66 -3.34 -13.89
CA GLY A 209 13.65 -3.66 -14.87
C GLY A 209 12.51 -4.49 -14.28
N ILE A 210 11.28 -4.14 -14.61
CA ILE A 210 10.06 -4.89 -14.24
C ILE A 210 9.60 -5.64 -15.47
N LYS A 211 9.40 -6.95 -15.34
CA LYS A 211 8.88 -7.76 -16.43
C LYS A 211 7.34 -7.80 -16.35
N PHE A 212 6.68 -7.37 -17.41
CA PHE A 212 5.23 -7.47 -17.57
C PHE A 212 4.89 -8.57 -18.57
N VAL A 213 3.94 -9.43 -18.21
CA VAL A 213 3.42 -10.49 -19.06
C VAL A 213 1.97 -10.20 -19.37
N PRO A 214 1.60 -10.03 -20.65
CA PRO A 214 0.22 -9.81 -21.02
C PRO A 214 -0.65 -11.06 -20.72
N ILE A 215 -1.86 -10.81 -20.26
CA ILE A 215 -2.89 -11.85 -20.04
C ILE A 215 -3.73 -11.91 -21.30
N GLU A 216 -3.75 -13.07 -21.95
CA GLU A 216 -4.66 -13.39 -23.05
C GLU A 216 -5.83 -14.19 -22.48
N GLU A 217 -6.91 -13.52 -22.12
CA GLU A 217 -8.12 -14.16 -21.62
C GLU A 217 -9.34 -13.65 -22.41
N CYS A 218 -10.10 -14.59 -22.96
CA CYS A 218 -11.29 -14.26 -23.76
C CYS A 218 -12.58 -14.93 -23.25
N LYS A 219 -12.48 -15.75 -22.18
CA LYS A 219 -13.61 -16.54 -21.69
C LYS A 219 -14.20 -15.99 -20.41
N TYR A 220 -13.38 -15.39 -19.55
CA TYR A 220 -13.78 -14.90 -18.24
C TYR A 220 -13.57 -13.41 -18.12
N ASP A 221 -14.46 -12.75 -17.38
CA ASP A 221 -14.26 -11.35 -17.03
C ASP A 221 -13.04 -11.21 -16.11
N VAL A 222 -12.18 -10.28 -16.45
CA VAL A 222 -10.97 -10.01 -15.67
C VAL A 222 -11.30 -9.08 -14.51
N ILE A 223 -10.98 -9.50 -13.30
CA ILE A 223 -11.20 -8.73 -12.08
C ILE A 223 -9.91 -7.98 -11.73
N THR A 224 -10.03 -6.69 -11.47
CA THR A 224 -8.91 -5.85 -11.03
C THR A 224 -8.89 -5.72 -9.51
N ILE A 225 -7.70 -5.89 -8.94
CA ILE A 225 -7.46 -5.66 -7.51
C ILE A 225 -6.45 -4.53 -7.38
N ASP A 226 -6.89 -3.38 -6.89
CA ASP A 226 -5.99 -2.30 -6.50
C ASP A 226 -5.71 -2.41 -5.00
N PHE A 227 -4.45 -2.33 -4.61
CA PHE A 227 -4.04 -2.48 -3.21
C PHE A 227 -2.83 -1.60 -2.89
N VAL A 228 -2.64 -1.27 -1.61
CA VAL A 228 -1.44 -0.58 -1.15
C VAL A 228 -0.37 -1.62 -0.85
N ASN A 229 0.73 -1.56 -1.59
CA ASN A 229 1.83 -2.50 -1.50
C ASN A 229 2.75 -2.25 -0.29
N LYS A 230 3.77 -3.10 -0.08
CA LYS A 230 4.72 -2.98 1.04
C LYS A 230 5.53 -1.68 1.04
N TYR A 231 5.56 -0.96 -0.06
CA TYR A 231 6.25 0.32 -0.17
C TYR A 231 5.34 1.53 0.08
N GLY A 232 4.07 1.29 0.41
CA GLY A 232 3.10 2.36 0.65
C GLY A 232 2.63 3.05 -0.63
N ALA A 233 2.58 2.35 -1.75
CA ALA A 233 2.07 2.83 -3.03
C ALA A 233 0.94 1.96 -3.54
N TRP A 234 0.02 2.56 -4.31
CA TRP A 234 -0.99 1.79 -5.00
C TRP A 234 -0.36 0.91 -6.09
N GLN A 235 -0.78 -0.34 -6.12
CA GLN A 235 -0.41 -1.32 -7.13
C GLN A 235 -1.67 -2.03 -7.62
N LYS A 236 -1.70 -2.40 -8.92
CA LYS A 236 -2.79 -3.12 -9.54
C LYS A 236 -2.38 -4.57 -9.81
N ALA A 237 -3.28 -5.50 -9.55
CA ALA A 237 -3.17 -6.91 -9.92
C ALA A 237 -4.44 -7.34 -10.67
N TRP A 238 -4.31 -8.31 -11.57
CA TRP A 238 -5.40 -8.82 -12.37
C TRP A 238 -5.62 -10.30 -12.08
N PHE A 239 -6.89 -10.67 -11.90
CA PHE A 239 -7.32 -12.04 -11.71
C PHE A 239 -8.22 -12.42 -12.88
N TYR A 240 -7.75 -13.33 -13.72
CA TYR A 240 -8.28 -13.53 -15.07
C TYR A 240 -8.91 -14.92 -15.29
N LYS A 241 -9.15 -15.69 -14.25
CA LYS A 241 -9.89 -16.94 -14.31
C LYS A 241 -11.24 -16.83 -13.60
N ALA A 242 -12.01 -17.92 -13.64
CA ALA A 242 -13.35 -17.93 -13.11
C ALA A 242 -13.45 -17.31 -11.71
N SER A 243 -14.34 -16.36 -11.55
CA SER A 243 -14.73 -15.75 -10.29
C SER A 243 -16.07 -16.29 -9.82
N THR A 244 -16.34 -16.19 -8.52
CA THR A 244 -17.62 -16.60 -7.93
C THR A 244 -18.07 -15.56 -6.92
N ASN A 245 -19.27 -15.01 -7.12
CA ASN A 245 -19.89 -14.12 -6.16
C ASN A 245 -20.81 -14.90 -5.23
N THR A 246 -20.71 -14.62 -3.94
CA THR A 246 -21.55 -15.22 -2.90
C THR A 246 -22.21 -14.10 -2.11
N ILE A 247 -23.51 -14.21 -1.89
CA ILE A 247 -24.29 -13.30 -1.07
C ILE A 247 -24.63 -14.03 0.23
N GLU A 248 -24.16 -13.47 1.36
CA GLU A 248 -24.49 -13.94 2.69
C GLU A 248 -25.52 -12.99 3.30
N THR A 249 -26.69 -13.50 3.71
CA THR A 249 -27.75 -12.70 4.30
C THR A 249 -27.82 -12.92 5.80
N THR A 250 -28.01 -11.85 6.53
CA THR A 250 -28.28 -11.86 7.98
C THR A 250 -29.60 -11.19 8.25
N GLY A 251 -30.36 -11.71 9.21
CA GLY A 251 -31.64 -11.13 9.61
C GLY A 251 -31.98 -11.59 11.01
N THR A 252 -32.87 -10.87 11.64
CA THR A 252 -33.38 -11.23 12.97
C THR A 252 -34.76 -11.89 12.84
N GLU A 253 -34.88 -13.06 13.39
CA GLU A 253 -36.17 -13.79 13.43
C GLU A 253 -36.93 -13.53 14.75
N TYR A 254 -38.23 -13.42 14.67
CA TYR A 254 -39.10 -13.38 15.83
C TYR A 254 -40.36 -14.20 15.61
N ASN A 255 -40.94 -14.73 16.67
CA ASN A 255 -42.17 -15.47 16.63
C ASN A 255 -43.32 -14.56 17.06
N LEU A 256 -44.35 -14.49 16.19
CA LEU A 256 -45.62 -13.88 16.59
C LEU A 256 -46.40 -14.88 17.45
N LEU A 257 -46.77 -14.46 18.67
CA LEU A 257 -47.74 -15.18 19.44
C LEU A 257 -49.10 -15.01 18.75
N SER A 258 -49.75 -16.11 18.33
CA SER A 258 -51.10 -16.00 17.79
C SER A 258 -52.04 -15.63 18.92
N ALA A 259 -52.53 -14.39 18.90
CA ALA A 259 -53.42 -13.89 19.94
C ALA A 259 -54.87 -14.43 19.86
N ASN A 260 -55.16 -15.25 18.86
CA ASN A 260 -56.50 -15.77 18.59
C ASN A 260 -56.47 -17.27 18.31
N THR A 261 -57.52 -17.96 18.76
CA THR A 261 -57.78 -19.39 18.46
C THR A 261 -58.03 -19.66 16.98
N ALA A 262 -58.32 -18.63 16.17
CA ALA A 262 -58.42 -18.69 14.72
C ALA A 262 -57.19 -17.96 14.10
N TYR A 263 -56.15 -18.70 13.71
CA TYR A 263 -55.02 -18.17 12.99
C TYR A 263 -55.12 -18.48 11.49
N ASN A 264 -54.62 -17.57 10.69
CA ASN A 264 -54.52 -17.78 9.24
C ASN A 264 -53.30 -18.63 8.93
N VAL A 265 -53.49 -19.81 8.36
CA VAL A 265 -52.39 -20.72 7.97
C VAL A 265 -51.43 -20.12 6.91
N ASN A 266 -51.88 -19.11 6.17
CA ASN A 266 -51.06 -18.40 5.19
C ASN A 266 -50.20 -17.31 5.82
N VAL A 267 -50.34 -17.01 7.10
CA VAL A 267 -49.56 -16.05 7.86
C VAL A 267 -48.64 -16.82 8.80
N GLY A 268 -47.38 -17.04 8.39
CA GLY A 268 -46.41 -17.73 9.23
C GLY A 268 -46.25 -17.04 10.61
N SER A 269 -46.13 -17.84 11.67
CA SER A 269 -45.84 -17.33 13.02
C SER A 269 -44.41 -16.83 13.18
N ARG A 270 -43.49 -17.38 12.41
CA ARG A 270 -42.07 -16.92 12.37
C ARG A 270 -41.92 -15.82 11.33
N LYS A 271 -41.45 -14.67 11.75
CA LYS A 271 -41.22 -13.50 10.91
C LYS A 271 -39.75 -13.13 10.93
N VAL A 272 -39.27 -12.64 9.80
CA VAL A 272 -37.89 -12.12 9.67
C VAL A 272 -37.98 -10.61 9.52
N PHE A 273 -37.09 -9.90 10.19
CA PHE A 273 -36.97 -8.46 10.06
C PHE A 273 -35.48 -8.06 10.05
N ASN A 274 -35.21 -6.84 9.62
CA ASN A 274 -33.87 -6.28 9.56
C ASN A 274 -32.91 -7.17 8.75
N VAL A 275 -33.39 -7.68 7.61
CA VAL A 275 -32.56 -8.49 6.70
C VAL A 275 -31.64 -7.58 5.94
N ASN A 276 -30.35 -7.92 5.95
CA ASN A 276 -29.35 -7.31 5.08
C ASN A 276 -28.43 -8.39 4.52
N GLY A 277 -27.58 -8.04 3.57
CA GLY A 277 -26.65 -8.97 2.96
C GLY A 277 -25.27 -8.35 2.79
N THR A 278 -24.27 -9.21 2.78
CA THR A 278 -22.90 -8.87 2.39
C THR A 278 -22.52 -9.68 1.16
N GLU A 279 -21.84 -9.05 0.23
CA GLU A 279 -21.36 -9.71 -0.99
C GLU A 279 -19.87 -10.06 -0.82
N THR A 280 -19.54 -11.28 -1.22
CA THR A 280 -18.18 -11.82 -1.22
C THR A 280 -17.83 -12.27 -2.63
N ILE A 281 -16.64 -11.93 -3.10
CA ILE A 281 -16.12 -12.40 -4.38
C ILE A 281 -14.89 -13.27 -4.18
N LYS A 282 -14.89 -14.44 -4.79
CA LYS A 282 -13.74 -15.33 -4.91
C LYS A 282 -13.14 -15.19 -6.29
N VAL A 283 -11.87 -14.83 -6.37
CA VAL A 283 -11.13 -14.59 -7.61
C VAL A 283 -9.99 -15.58 -7.79
N ASN A 284 -9.55 -15.74 -9.02
CA ASN A 284 -8.54 -16.71 -9.39
C ASN A 284 -7.51 -16.07 -10.32
N SER A 285 -6.22 -16.13 -9.93
CA SER A 285 -5.12 -15.51 -10.69
C SER A 285 -4.83 -16.19 -12.02
N GLY A 286 -5.31 -17.42 -12.23
CA GLY A 286 -4.77 -18.29 -13.26
C GLY A 286 -3.37 -18.78 -12.92
N TRP A 287 -2.71 -19.40 -13.89
CA TRP A 287 -1.37 -19.92 -13.72
C TRP A 287 -0.35 -18.79 -13.85
N VAL A 288 0.35 -18.49 -12.77
CA VAL A 288 1.35 -17.44 -12.66
C VAL A 288 2.67 -18.02 -12.16
N ASN A 289 3.78 -17.33 -12.41
CA ASN A 289 5.09 -17.75 -11.92
C ASN A 289 5.16 -17.75 -10.39
N ASP A 290 6.06 -18.54 -9.82
CA ASP A 290 6.25 -18.67 -8.37
C ASP A 290 6.75 -17.35 -7.72
N ASP A 291 7.43 -16.48 -8.45
CA ASP A 291 7.86 -15.16 -8.01
C ASP A 291 6.66 -14.20 -7.75
N TYR A 292 5.52 -14.44 -8.38
CA TYR A 292 4.29 -13.68 -8.14
C TYR A 292 3.71 -13.88 -6.72
N ALA A 293 4.18 -14.89 -6.00
CA ALA A 293 3.80 -15.14 -4.61
C ALA A 293 4.03 -13.95 -3.69
N GLU A 294 5.04 -13.12 -3.97
CA GLU A 294 5.31 -11.91 -3.20
C GLU A 294 4.21 -10.86 -3.40
N THR A 295 3.73 -10.67 -4.62
CA THR A 295 2.59 -9.79 -4.92
C THR A 295 1.33 -10.26 -4.19
N ILE A 296 1.04 -11.55 -4.22
CA ILE A 296 -0.11 -12.13 -3.50
C ILE A 296 0.04 -11.94 -1.97
N GLN A 297 1.24 -12.11 -1.43
CA GLN A 297 1.50 -11.85 -0.02
C GLN A 297 1.26 -10.39 0.34
N GLN A 298 1.64 -9.45 -0.51
CA GLN A 298 1.40 -8.03 -0.29
C GLN A 298 -0.10 -7.69 -0.34
N ILE A 299 -0.88 -8.32 -1.24
CA ILE A 299 -2.34 -8.20 -1.26
C ILE A 299 -2.94 -8.67 0.08
N LEU A 300 -2.49 -9.83 0.59
CA LEU A 300 -2.95 -10.38 1.88
C LEU A 300 -2.65 -9.46 3.06
N LEU A 301 -1.55 -8.72 3.02
CA LEU A 301 -1.10 -7.82 4.08
C LEU A 301 -1.54 -6.37 3.89
N SER A 302 -2.24 -6.09 2.78
CA SER A 302 -2.74 -4.74 2.51
C SER A 302 -3.96 -4.41 3.38
N GLU A 303 -3.97 -3.21 3.93
CA GLU A 303 -5.09 -2.67 4.68
C GLU A 303 -6.08 -1.90 3.80
N ARG A 304 -5.70 -1.62 2.56
CA ARG A 304 -6.52 -0.89 1.59
C ARG A 304 -6.57 -1.66 0.28
N ILE A 305 -7.76 -2.16 -0.03
CA ILE A 305 -8.01 -2.99 -1.21
C ILE A 305 -9.27 -2.48 -1.92
N LEU A 306 -9.19 -2.37 -3.23
CA LEU A 306 -10.35 -2.14 -4.10
C LEU A 306 -10.48 -3.32 -5.06
N VAL A 307 -11.68 -3.83 -5.22
CA VAL A 307 -12.04 -4.84 -6.21
C VAL A 307 -12.90 -4.18 -7.28
N ASP A 308 -12.41 -4.10 -8.50
CA ASP A 308 -13.03 -3.34 -9.60
C ASP A 308 -13.44 -1.90 -9.17
N GLY A 309 -12.54 -1.24 -8.44
CA GLY A 309 -12.74 0.10 -7.92
C GLY A 309 -13.65 0.21 -6.70
N LYS A 310 -14.21 -0.89 -6.19
CA LYS A 310 -15.07 -0.92 -5.00
C LYS A 310 -14.26 -1.32 -3.76
N PRO A 311 -14.38 -0.60 -2.63
CA PRO A 311 -13.71 -0.98 -1.38
C PRO A 311 -14.08 -2.39 -0.92
N ALA A 312 -13.07 -3.17 -0.57
CA ALA A 312 -13.23 -4.54 -0.10
C ALA A 312 -12.20 -4.88 0.98
N ASN A 313 -12.54 -5.86 1.79
CA ASN A 313 -11.67 -6.41 2.83
C ASN A 313 -11.26 -7.83 2.45
N MET A 314 -10.03 -8.21 2.78
CA MET A 314 -9.55 -9.57 2.59
C MET A 314 -10.26 -10.54 3.53
N LYS A 315 -10.90 -11.57 2.98
CA LYS A 315 -11.52 -12.67 3.73
C LYS A 315 -10.58 -13.88 3.85
N THR A 316 -9.73 -14.12 2.84
CA THR A 316 -8.69 -15.16 2.87
C THR A 316 -7.65 -14.83 3.95
N LYS A 317 -7.42 -15.75 4.89
CA LYS A 317 -6.48 -15.56 6.02
C LYS A 317 -5.21 -16.41 5.91
N SER A 318 -5.14 -17.30 4.94
CA SER A 318 -4.00 -18.20 4.74
C SER A 318 -3.65 -18.30 3.27
N LEU A 319 -2.38 -18.45 2.99
CA LEU A 319 -1.83 -18.66 1.66
C LEU A 319 -0.81 -19.78 1.70
N ASP A 320 -1.03 -20.80 0.89
CA ASP A 320 -0.06 -21.87 0.70
C ASP A 320 0.93 -21.47 -0.39
N LYS A 321 2.17 -21.21 0.01
CA LYS A 321 3.27 -20.99 -0.92
C LYS A 321 3.77 -22.34 -1.43
N GLN A 322 3.27 -22.75 -2.57
CA GLN A 322 3.73 -23.99 -3.20
C GLN A 322 5.03 -23.74 -3.98
N LYS A 323 6.03 -24.57 -3.77
CA LYS A 323 7.24 -24.62 -4.59
C LYS A 323 7.24 -25.96 -5.31
N GLN A 324 7.00 -25.96 -6.60
CA GLN A 324 7.05 -27.17 -7.43
C GLN A 324 8.35 -27.18 -8.23
N ILE A 325 9.03 -28.34 -8.22
CA ILE A 325 10.33 -28.51 -8.90
C ILE A 325 10.16 -28.56 -10.44
N ASN A 326 9.04 -29.10 -10.93
CA ASN A 326 8.84 -29.37 -12.36
C ASN A 326 8.01 -28.32 -13.10
N THR A 327 7.12 -27.61 -12.42
CA THR A 327 6.32 -26.52 -13.00
C THR A 327 6.38 -25.33 -12.07
N LYS A 328 7.03 -24.26 -12.50
CA LYS A 328 7.14 -23.00 -11.72
C LYS A 328 5.87 -22.16 -11.79
N MET A 329 4.73 -22.77 -12.09
CA MET A 329 3.45 -22.06 -12.23
C MET A 329 2.48 -22.50 -11.13
N ILE A 330 1.87 -21.51 -10.51
CA ILE A 330 0.96 -21.67 -9.36
C ILE A 330 -0.34 -20.92 -9.67
N ASN A 331 -1.44 -21.43 -9.16
CA ASN A 331 -2.75 -20.79 -9.26
C ASN A 331 -3.18 -20.35 -7.86
N TYR A 332 -3.40 -19.04 -7.69
CA TYR A 332 -3.83 -18.46 -6.43
C TYR A 332 -5.33 -18.14 -6.46
N GLN A 333 -6.00 -18.46 -5.37
CA GLN A 333 -7.40 -18.09 -5.15
C GLN A 333 -7.49 -17.19 -3.92
N LEU A 334 -8.13 -16.03 -4.08
CA LEU A 334 -8.36 -15.08 -3.00
C LEU A 334 -9.84 -14.79 -2.88
N GLU A 335 -10.29 -14.50 -1.67
CA GLU A 335 -11.67 -14.17 -1.36
C GLU A 335 -11.72 -12.81 -0.69
N PHE A 336 -12.57 -11.93 -1.23
CA PHE A 336 -12.77 -10.57 -0.75
C PHE A 336 -14.22 -10.35 -0.39
N GLN A 337 -14.47 -9.63 0.69
CA GLN A 337 -15.78 -9.17 1.08
C GLN A 337 -15.88 -7.68 0.80
N PHE A 338 -16.90 -7.25 0.04
CA PHE A 338 -17.13 -5.84 -0.19
C PHE A 338 -17.44 -5.12 1.12
N ALA A 339 -16.92 -3.89 1.25
CA ALA A 339 -17.00 -3.10 2.48
C ALA A 339 -18.37 -2.41 2.68
N PHE A 340 -19.35 -2.74 1.85
CA PHE A 340 -20.72 -2.20 1.93
C PHE A 340 -21.71 -3.33 2.15
N ASP A 341 -22.69 -3.06 3.00
CA ASP A 341 -23.88 -3.88 3.07
C ASP A 341 -24.72 -3.69 1.80
N MET A 342 -25.43 -4.72 1.34
CA MET A 342 -26.23 -4.68 0.10
C MET A 342 -27.38 -3.69 0.20
N ILE A 343 -27.99 -3.57 1.39
CA ILE A 343 -29.08 -2.63 1.63
C ILE A 343 -28.51 -1.46 2.47
N ASN A 344 -28.62 -0.26 1.92
CA ASN A 344 -28.26 0.95 2.65
C ASN A 344 -29.29 1.20 3.75
N THR A 345 -28.99 0.74 4.96
CA THR A 345 -29.80 1.01 6.14
C THR A 345 -29.16 2.12 6.95
N THR A 346 -29.88 3.21 7.17
CA THR A 346 -29.53 4.18 8.22
C THR A 346 -29.76 3.51 9.57
N LYS A 347 -28.68 3.27 10.29
CA LYS A 347 -28.74 2.85 11.71
C LYS A 347 -28.95 4.06 12.60
#